data_07544183ca7a14eb6351e59c73860ebb
#
_entry.id   07544183ca7a14eb6351e59c73860ebb
#
_cell.length_a   1.000
_cell.length_b   1.000
_cell.length_c   1.000
_cell.angle_alpha   90.00
_cell.angle_beta   90.00
_cell.angle_gamma   90.00
#
_symmetry.space_group_name_H-M   'P 1'
#
loop_
_entity.id
_entity.type
_entity.pdbx_description
1 polymer ?
#
loop_
_entity_poly.entity_id
_entity_poly.type
_entity_poly.pdbx_seq_one_letter_code
_entity_poly.pdbx_strand_id
1 'polypeptide(L)'
;LISKSQQRNVVLHPEFVNGKYALYTRPQDNFIDAGNGGGIGWALIDDITHAEVKEDIIINHRHYHTIKEVKNGEGPHPIKTPKGWLHLAHGVRACAAGLRYVLYLYMTSLEDPTKVIAEPGGFLLAPMGEERIGEVSNVLFSNGWMQTRTAQCISITHLPIPVCT
;
A
#
# COMPACT_ATOMS: atom_id res chain seq x y z
N LEU A 1 -6.74 1.77 -16.81
CA LEU A 1 -7.01 2.83 -15.84
C LEU A 1 -6.62 4.17 -16.44
N ILE A 2 -7.52 5.13 -16.40
CA ILE A 2 -7.32 6.52 -16.83
C ILE A 2 -7.34 7.38 -15.56
N SER A 3 -6.36 8.25 -15.36
CA SER A 3 -6.28 9.15 -14.21
C SER A 3 -5.49 10.42 -14.55
N LYS A 4 -5.71 11.50 -13.81
CA LYS A 4 -4.95 12.75 -13.96
C LYS A 4 -3.49 12.57 -13.55
N SER A 5 -3.27 11.92 -12.41
CA SER A 5 -1.95 11.59 -11.89
C SER A 5 -1.50 10.21 -12.34
N GLN A 6 -0.19 10.01 -12.46
CA GLN A 6 0.36 8.68 -12.64
C GLN A 6 0.02 7.80 -11.44
N GLN A 7 -0.62 6.67 -11.67
CA GLN A 7 -1.01 5.74 -10.62
C GLN A 7 -0.04 4.55 -10.55
N ARG A 8 0.33 4.19 -9.33
CA ARG A 8 1.13 2.99 -9.04
C ARG A 8 0.48 2.25 -7.88
N ASN A 9 0.45 0.92 -7.95
CA ASN A 9 -0.14 0.09 -6.89
C ASN A 9 -1.64 0.38 -6.63
N VAL A 10 -2.44 0.32 -7.68
CA VAL A 10 -3.89 0.42 -7.55
C VAL A 10 -4.46 -0.91 -7.09
N VAL A 11 -5.29 -0.88 -6.05
CA VAL A 11 -5.90 -2.06 -5.43
C VAL A 11 -7.40 -1.88 -5.32
N LEU A 12 -8.15 -2.91 -5.71
CA LEU A 12 -9.61 -2.91 -5.59
C LEU A 12 -10.03 -3.23 -4.15
N HIS A 13 -10.92 -2.41 -3.61
CA HIS A 13 -11.60 -2.70 -2.36
C HIS A 13 -12.55 -3.90 -2.53
N PRO A 14 -12.63 -4.83 -1.56
CA PRO A 14 -13.42 -6.07 -1.74
C PRO A 14 -14.93 -5.88 -1.84
N GLU A 15 -15.46 -4.74 -1.39
CA GLU A 15 -16.89 -4.45 -1.37
C GLU A 15 -17.22 -3.16 -2.15
N PHE A 16 -18.43 -3.08 -2.66
CA PHE A 16 -18.94 -1.84 -3.23
C PHE A 16 -19.15 -0.80 -2.12
N VAL A 17 -18.78 0.43 -2.40
CA VAL A 17 -19.00 1.57 -1.52
C VAL A 17 -19.92 2.56 -2.23
N ASN A 18 -21.08 2.84 -1.65
CA ASN A 18 -22.13 3.67 -2.25
C ASN A 18 -22.54 3.20 -3.67
N GLY A 19 -22.55 1.87 -3.89
CA GLY A 19 -22.89 1.28 -5.18
C GLY A 19 -21.83 1.39 -6.26
N LYS A 20 -20.62 1.85 -5.92
CA LYS A 20 -19.49 2.01 -6.84
C LYS A 20 -18.33 1.09 -6.49
N TYR A 21 -17.48 0.81 -7.47
CA TYR A 21 -16.18 0.21 -7.21
C TYR A 21 -15.28 1.20 -6.49
N ALA A 22 -14.61 0.76 -5.45
CA ALA A 22 -13.69 1.58 -4.68
C ALA A 22 -12.25 1.11 -4.90
N LEU A 23 -11.35 2.05 -5.11
CA LEU A 23 -9.94 1.80 -5.38
C LEU A 23 -9.05 2.47 -4.35
N TYR A 24 -8.09 1.74 -3.83
CA TYR A 24 -6.91 2.34 -3.21
C TYR A 24 -5.94 2.71 -4.31
N THR A 25 -5.55 3.98 -4.35
CA THR A 25 -4.68 4.56 -5.37
C THR A 25 -3.36 4.99 -4.74
N ARG A 26 -2.39 5.32 -5.56
CA ARG A 26 -1.17 6.00 -5.13
C ARG A 26 -0.80 7.03 -6.17
N PRO A 27 -1.44 8.21 -6.16
CA PRO A 27 -1.13 9.28 -7.09
C PRO A 27 0.30 9.78 -6.88
N GLN A 28 1.07 9.83 -7.95
CA GLN A 28 2.47 10.23 -7.92
C GLN A 28 2.85 10.84 -9.26
N ASP A 29 3.10 12.15 -9.30
CA ASP A 29 3.43 12.84 -10.53
C ASP A 29 4.90 12.63 -10.93
N ASN A 30 5.81 12.44 -9.95
CA ASN A 30 7.22 12.19 -10.17
C ASN A 30 7.74 10.97 -9.42
N PHE A 31 8.72 10.27 -9.99
CA PHE A 31 9.26 9.04 -9.42
C PHE A 31 9.93 9.25 -8.04
N ILE A 32 10.55 10.41 -7.83
CA ILE A 32 11.35 10.72 -6.63
C ILE A 32 10.77 11.91 -5.85
N ASP A 33 9.81 12.64 -6.41
CA ASP A 33 9.31 13.84 -5.78
C ASP A 33 8.62 13.51 -4.44
N ALA A 34 9.14 14.13 -3.40
CA ALA A 34 8.60 14.11 -2.05
C ALA A 34 7.46 15.11 -1.85
N GLY A 35 6.91 15.71 -2.94
CA GLY A 35 5.77 16.63 -2.86
C GLY A 35 4.56 16.10 -2.09
N ASN A 36 3.42 16.70 -2.22
CA ASN A 36 2.22 16.33 -1.47
C ASN A 36 1.58 14.99 -1.89
N GLY A 37 2.01 14.40 -3.01
CA GLY A 37 1.57 13.10 -3.50
C GLY A 37 2.29 11.90 -2.87
N GLY A 38 1.99 10.68 -3.34
CA GLY A 38 2.71 9.45 -2.94
C GLY A 38 2.23 8.82 -1.64
N GLY A 39 1.11 9.25 -1.08
CA GLY A 39 0.36 8.56 -0.03
C GLY A 39 -0.64 7.56 -0.61
N ILE A 40 -1.29 6.78 0.25
CA ILE A 40 -2.40 5.91 -0.14
C ILE A 40 -3.62 6.81 -0.40
N GLY A 41 -4.11 6.77 -1.62
CA GLY A 41 -5.31 7.47 -2.05
C GLY A 41 -6.54 6.58 -2.07
N TRP A 42 -7.68 7.18 -2.30
CA TRP A 42 -8.97 6.55 -2.44
C TRP A 42 -9.75 7.19 -3.57
N ALA A 43 -10.35 6.36 -4.41
CA ALA A 43 -11.19 6.80 -5.52
C ALA A 43 -12.39 5.88 -5.68
N LEU A 44 -13.52 6.43 -6.14
CA LEU A 44 -14.69 5.69 -6.55
C LEU A 44 -14.84 5.74 -8.07
N ILE A 45 -15.16 4.60 -8.68
CA ILE A 45 -15.39 4.47 -10.12
C ILE A 45 -16.69 3.74 -10.40
N ASP A 46 -17.33 4.07 -11.50
CA ASP A 46 -18.62 3.48 -11.88
C ASP A 46 -18.45 2.17 -12.65
N ASP A 47 -17.37 2.04 -13.44
CA ASP A 47 -17.13 0.88 -14.32
C ASP A 47 -15.69 0.39 -14.17
N ILE A 48 -15.52 -0.86 -13.76
CA ILE A 48 -14.20 -1.48 -13.61
C ILE A 48 -13.55 -1.82 -14.96
N THR A 49 -14.34 -2.03 -16.01
CA THR A 49 -13.84 -2.33 -17.35
C THR A 49 -13.27 -1.11 -18.06
N HIS A 50 -13.82 0.06 -17.73
CA HIS A 50 -13.35 1.38 -18.20
C HIS A 50 -13.00 2.27 -17.02
N ALA A 51 -12.11 1.78 -16.15
CA ALA A 51 -11.75 2.43 -14.91
C ALA A 51 -11.15 3.83 -15.16
N GLU A 52 -11.90 4.88 -14.80
CA GLU A 52 -11.50 6.27 -14.86
C GLU A 52 -11.52 6.89 -13.46
N VAL A 53 -10.34 7.25 -12.96
CA VAL A 53 -10.19 7.97 -11.70
C VAL A 53 -10.23 9.47 -11.97
N LYS A 54 -11.41 10.07 -11.76
CA LYS A 54 -11.62 11.52 -11.95
C LYS A 54 -11.00 12.33 -10.83
N GLU A 55 -11.17 11.84 -9.60
CA GLU A 55 -10.61 12.43 -8.39
C GLU A 55 -10.17 11.32 -7.45
N ASP A 56 -9.07 11.52 -6.79
CA ASP A 56 -8.62 10.70 -5.66
C ASP A 56 -8.24 11.60 -4.49
N ILE A 57 -8.55 11.14 -3.29
CA ILE A 57 -8.20 11.79 -2.03
C ILE A 57 -7.15 10.96 -1.31
N ILE A 58 -6.18 11.60 -0.67
CA ILE A 58 -5.19 10.88 0.15
C ILE A 58 -5.81 10.57 1.51
N ILE A 59 -5.93 9.28 1.82
CA ILE A 59 -6.49 8.79 3.09
C ILE A 59 -5.41 8.40 4.10
N ASN A 60 -4.22 8.02 3.62
CA ASN A 60 -3.08 7.71 4.48
C ASN A 60 -1.83 8.41 3.93
N HIS A 61 -1.47 9.53 4.56
CA HIS A 61 -0.40 10.41 4.13
C HIS A 61 0.99 9.82 4.37
N ARG A 62 1.97 10.34 3.65
CA ARG A 62 3.38 10.20 4.01
C ARG A 62 3.68 11.04 5.24
N HIS A 63 4.60 10.56 6.06
CA HIS A 63 5.07 11.30 7.23
C HIS A 63 6.60 11.28 7.31
N TYR A 64 7.19 12.46 7.45
CA TYR A 64 8.62 12.63 7.65
C TYR A 64 9.13 11.85 8.86
N HIS A 65 10.35 11.36 8.77
CA HIS A 65 11.04 10.58 9.82
C HIS A 65 10.33 9.28 10.23
N THR A 66 9.46 8.77 9.37
CA THR A 66 8.77 7.49 9.56
C THR A 66 9.12 6.48 8.46
N ILE A 67 8.59 5.27 8.61
CA ILE A 67 8.74 4.22 7.58
C ILE A 67 8.08 4.57 6.25
N LYS A 68 7.19 5.55 6.22
CA LYS A 68 6.41 5.99 5.03
C LYS A 68 6.74 7.43 4.59
N GLU A 69 8.00 7.86 4.75
CA GLU A 69 8.38 9.25 4.45
C GLU A 69 8.52 9.55 2.95
N VAL A 70 9.00 8.60 2.15
CA VAL A 70 9.23 8.81 0.71
C VAL A 70 8.05 8.32 -0.12
N LYS A 71 7.54 7.12 0.16
CA LYS A 71 6.37 6.53 -0.49
C LYS A 71 5.55 5.78 0.52
N ASN A 72 4.24 5.75 0.27
CA ASN A 72 3.27 5.02 1.07
C ASN A 72 2.23 4.44 0.13
N GLY A 73 2.13 3.14 0.04
CA GLY A 73 1.26 2.47 -0.92
C GLY A 73 0.58 1.24 -0.37
N GLU A 74 -0.60 0.95 -0.88
CA GLU A 74 -1.31 -0.27 -0.58
C GLU A 74 -0.54 -1.49 -1.12
N GLY A 75 -0.61 -2.60 -0.40
CA GLY A 75 -0.16 -3.89 -0.88
C GLY A 75 -1.35 -4.66 -1.48
N PRO A 76 -1.78 -5.78 -0.88
CA PRO A 76 -2.97 -6.50 -1.31
C PRO A 76 -4.27 -5.79 -0.87
N HIS A 77 -5.42 -6.29 -1.35
CA HIS A 77 -6.73 -5.84 -0.87
C HIS A 77 -6.87 -6.01 0.66
N PRO A 78 -7.60 -5.13 1.37
CA PRO A 78 -7.76 -5.24 2.81
C PRO A 78 -8.61 -6.44 3.21
N ILE A 79 -8.41 -6.91 4.45
CA ILE A 79 -9.20 -7.98 5.06
C ILE A 79 -10.24 -7.37 6.00
N LYS A 80 -11.50 -7.77 5.83
CA LYS A 80 -12.58 -7.36 6.72
C LYS A 80 -12.46 -8.06 8.07
N THR A 81 -12.44 -7.29 9.15
CA THR A 81 -12.42 -7.79 10.52
C THR A 81 -13.57 -7.19 11.32
N PRO A 82 -13.95 -7.74 12.47
CA PRO A 82 -14.98 -7.13 13.32
C PRO A 82 -14.64 -5.71 13.82
N LYS A 83 -13.37 -5.31 13.76
CA LYS A 83 -12.88 -4.01 14.27
C LYS A 83 -12.63 -2.97 13.17
N GLY A 84 -12.59 -3.39 11.91
CA GLY A 84 -12.27 -2.51 10.78
C GLY A 84 -11.69 -3.29 9.61
N TRP A 85 -11.36 -2.60 8.55
CA TRP A 85 -10.58 -3.13 7.44
C TRP A 85 -9.12 -3.14 7.81
N LEU A 86 -8.51 -4.32 7.84
CA LEU A 86 -7.08 -4.51 8.11
C LEU A 86 -6.33 -4.44 6.78
N HIS A 87 -5.35 -3.57 6.71
CA HIS A 87 -4.51 -3.32 5.55
C HIS A 87 -3.08 -3.79 5.78
N LEU A 88 -2.48 -4.36 4.75
CA LEU A 88 -1.04 -4.60 4.66
C LEU A 88 -0.46 -3.67 3.60
N ALA A 89 0.24 -2.66 4.02
CA ALA A 89 0.79 -1.62 3.16
C ALA A 89 2.32 -1.67 3.12
N HIS A 90 2.91 -1.02 2.12
CA HIS A 90 4.35 -0.82 2.07
C HIS A 90 4.71 0.64 2.32
N GLY A 91 5.66 0.84 3.20
CA GLY A 91 6.27 2.13 3.46
C GLY A 91 7.68 2.18 2.88
N VAL A 92 8.10 3.35 2.42
CA VAL A 92 9.42 3.56 1.84
C VAL A 92 10.09 4.76 2.51
N ARG A 93 11.30 4.55 2.99
CA ARG A 93 12.15 5.62 3.50
C ARG A 93 13.49 5.68 2.79
N ALA A 94 14.10 6.85 2.78
CA ALA A 94 15.47 7.02 2.33
C ALA A 94 16.45 6.59 3.43
N CYS A 95 17.52 5.93 3.04
CA CYS A 95 18.69 5.64 3.86
C CYS A 95 19.96 5.82 3.02
N ALA A 96 21.14 5.83 3.68
CA ALA A 96 22.41 6.05 3.01
C ALA A 96 22.68 5.07 1.85
N ALA A 97 22.13 3.86 1.94
CA ALA A 97 22.25 2.82 0.91
C ALA A 97 21.12 2.86 -0.15
N GLY A 98 20.32 3.92 -0.21
CA GLY A 98 19.19 4.06 -1.14
C GLY A 98 17.83 3.93 -0.44
N LEU A 99 16.82 3.45 -1.15
CA LEU A 99 15.48 3.30 -0.62
C LEU A 99 15.33 1.96 0.13
N ARG A 100 14.61 2.01 1.25
CA ARG A 100 14.22 0.81 2.00
C ARG A 100 12.72 0.67 2.01
N TYR A 101 12.23 -0.47 1.52
CA TYR A 101 10.82 -0.85 1.49
C TYR A 101 10.52 -1.82 2.62
N VAL A 102 9.49 -1.53 3.40
CA VAL A 102 9.04 -2.35 4.53
C VAL A 102 7.54 -2.54 4.46
N LEU A 103 7.02 -3.60 5.05
CA LEU A 103 5.58 -3.82 5.19
C LEU A 103 5.11 -3.39 6.58
N TYR A 104 3.93 -2.81 6.64
CA TYR A 104 3.28 -2.41 7.88
C TYR A 104 1.77 -2.63 7.82
N LEU A 105 1.13 -2.67 8.99
CA LEU A 105 -0.31 -2.81 9.12
C LEU A 105 -0.93 -1.47 9.55
N TYR A 106 -2.10 -1.18 9.01
CA TYR A 106 -2.97 -0.11 9.49
C TYR A 106 -4.44 -0.54 9.37
N MET A 107 -5.37 0.21 9.95
CA MET A 107 -6.79 -0.10 9.86
C MET A 107 -7.62 1.12 9.46
N THR A 108 -8.67 0.85 8.68
CA THR A 108 -9.73 1.82 8.39
C THR A 108 -11.08 1.36 8.95
N SER A 109 -12.00 2.30 9.10
CA SER A 109 -13.35 2.03 9.61
C SER A 109 -14.14 1.12 8.65
N LEU A 110 -15.03 0.28 9.19
CA LEU A 110 -15.98 -0.48 8.38
C LEU A 110 -17.07 0.41 7.75
N GLU A 111 -17.46 1.45 8.46
CA GLU A 111 -18.52 2.37 8.01
C GLU A 111 -18.01 3.36 6.98
N ASP A 112 -16.76 3.79 7.15
CA ASP A 112 -16.08 4.72 6.26
C ASP A 112 -14.65 4.25 5.97
N PRO A 113 -14.43 3.51 4.88
CA PRO A 113 -13.10 3.01 4.51
C PRO A 113 -12.05 4.08 4.25
N THR A 114 -12.44 5.35 4.15
CA THR A 114 -11.50 6.47 4.02
C THR A 114 -10.92 6.94 5.35
N LYS A 115 -11.55 6.53 6.47
CA LYS A 115 -11.15 6.95 7.81
C LYS A 115 -10.18 5.96 8.42
N VAL A 116 -8.92 6.36 8.56
CA VAL A 116 -7.91 5.59 9.31
C VAL A 116 -8.24 5.63 10.80
N ILE A 117 -8.34 4.45 11.42
CA ILE A 117 -8.67 4.27 12.85
C ILE A 117 -7.50 3.70 13.67
N ALA A 118 -6.50 3.12 13.00
CA ALA A 118 -5.28 2.67 13.66
C ALA A 118 -4.08 2.85 12.71
N GLU A 119 -3.02 3.42 13.25
CA GLU A 119 -1.74 3.67 12.58
C GLU A 119 -0.64 2.78 13.15
N PRO A 120 0.38 2.42 12.34
CA PRO A 120 1.46 1.56 12.81
C PRO A 120 2.41 2.31 13.75
N GLY A 121 2.90 1.61 14.77
CA GLY A 121 4.04 2.07 15.58
C GLY A 121 5.41 1.83 14.92
N GLY A 122 5.44 1.12 13.78
CA GLY A 122 6.65 0.75 13.04
C GLY A 122 6.33 -0.20 11.90
N PHE A 123 7.34 -0.92 11.39
CA PHE A 123 7.13 -1.94 10.37
C PHE A 123 6.78 -3.30 10.99
N LEU A 124 6.01 -4.09 10.25
CA LEU A 124 5.71 -5.49 10.56
C LEU A 124 6.85 -6.39 10.07
N LEU A 125 7.25 -6.20 8.81
CA LEU A 125 8.28 -6.97 8.13
C LEU A 125 9.22 -6.02 7.37
N ALA A 126 10.50 -6.34 7.37
CA ALA A 126 11.52 -5.61 6.63
C ALA A 126 12.60 -6.59 6.13
N PRO A 127 13.29 -6.30 5.03
CA PRO A 127 14.41 -7.14 4.59
C PRO A 127 15.55 -7.07 5.61
N MET A 128 16.09 -8.22 5.98
CA MET A 128 17.13 -8.38 7.00
C MET A 128 18.34 -9.14 6.43
N GLY A 129 19.54 -8.83 6.93
CA GLY A 129 20.76 -9.51 6.54
C GLY A 129 20.94 -9.61 5.03
N GLU A 130 21.08 -10.80 4.49
CA GLU A 130 21.26 -11.10 3.07
C GLU A 130 20.03 -10.79 2.21
N GLU A 131 18.82 -10.77 2.80
CA GLU A 131 17.58 -10.36 2.10
C GLU A 131 17.62 -8.89 1.62
N ARG A 132 18.57 -8.11 2.10
CA ARG A 132 18.81 -6.73 1.69
C ARG A 132 19.59 -6.62 0.37
N ILE A 133 20.11 -7.72 -0.13
CA ILE A 133 20.96 -7.79 -1.32
C ILE A 133 20.20 -8.52 -2.42
N GLY A 134 20.19 -7.96 -3.62
CA GLY A 134 19.52 -8.56 -4.78
C GLY A 134 19.42 -7.58 -5.93
N GLU A 135 18.69 -7.94 -6.97
CA GLU A 135 18.47 -7.11 -8.17
C GLU A 135 17.92 -5.72 -7.80
N VAL A 136 17.01 -5.68 -6.83
CA VAL A 136 16.56 -4.43 -6.21
C VAL A 136 16.81 -4.53 -4.70
N SER A 137 17.84 -3.86 -4.22
CA SER A 137 18.27 -3.93 -2.82
C SER A 137 17.26 -3.31 -1.85
N ASN A 138 17.17 -3.86 -0.64
CA ASN A 138 16.34 -3.38 0.47
C ASN A 138 14.82 -3.31 0.17
N VAL A 139 14.30 -4.19 -0.66
CA VAL A 139 12.88 -4.21 -1.02
C VAL A 139 12.19 -5.42 -0.46
N LEU A 140 11.14 -5.19 0.33
CA LEU A 140 10.14 -6.17 0.68
C LEU A 140 8.79 -5.67 0.19
N PHE A 141 8.12 -6.48 -0.62
CA PHE A 141 6.84 -6.13 -1.24
C PHE A 141 5.83 -7.25 -1.07
N SER A 142 4.54 -6.93 -0.92
CA SER A 142 3.46 -7.91 -0.85
C SER A 142 2.51 -7.72 -2.02
N ASN A 143 2.24 -8.82 -2.73
CA ASN A 143 1.31 -8.85 -3.87
C ASN A 143 -0.03 -9.50 -3.51
N GLY A 144 -0.10 -10.18 -2.37
CA GLY A 144 -1.32 -10.86 -1.97
C GLY A 144 -1.27 -11.34 -0.53
N TRP A 145 -2.41 -11.52 0.06
CA TRP A 145 -2.61 -12.25 1.29
C TRP A 145 -4.01 -12.88 1.29
N MET A 146 -4.21 -13.83 2.18
CA MET A 146 -5.50 -14.46 2.40
C MET A 146 -5.72 -14.73 3.89
N GLN A 147 -6.96 -14.68 4.31
CA GLN A 147 -7.37 -15.14 5.61
C GLN A 147 -7.83 -16.59 5.52
N THR A 148 -7.26 -17.47 6.34
CA THR A 148 -7.73 -18.85 6.45
C THR A 148 -9.00 -18.91 7.31
N ARG A 149 -9.73 -20.04 7.27
CA ARG A 149 -10.90 -20.27 8.12
C ARG A 149 -10.58 -20.24 9.62
N THR A 150 -9.32 -20.45 10.00
CA THR A 150 -8.82 -20.40 11.38
C THR A 150 -8.33 -19.02 11.78
N ALA A 151 -8.69 -17.97 11.04
CA ALA A 151 -8.28 -16.58 11.26
C ALA A 151 -6.76 -16.31 11.16
N GLN A 152 -6.00 -17.21 10.53
CA GLN A 152 -4.60 -16.95 10.20
C GLN A 152 -4.52 -16.13 8.91
N CYS A 153 -3.63 -15.15 8.87
CA CYS A 153 -3.31 -14.40 7.66
C CYS A 153 -2.03 -14.97 7.04
N ILE A 154 -2.10 -15.34 5.76
CA ILE A 154 -0.96 -15.79 4.97
C ILE A 154 -0.67 -14.69 3.95
N SER A 155 0.53 -14.11 4.01
CA SER A 155 0.98 -13.09 3.05
C SER A 155 1.92 -13.70 2.02
N ILE A 156 1.72 -13.35 0.75
CA ILE A 156 2.65 -13.64 -0.34
C ILE A 156 3.53 -12.41 -0.50
N THR A 157 4.81 -12.54 -0.11
CA THR A 157 5.79 -11.46 -0.16
C THR A 157 6.86 -11.77 -1.20
N HIS A 158 7.38 -10.71 -1.82
CA HIS A 158 8.55 -10.78 -2.68
C HIS A 158 9.76 -10.21 -1.94
N LEU A 159 10.82 -11.00 -1.85
CA LEU A 159 12.14 -10.58 -1.40
C LEU A 159 13.07 -10.43 -2.61
N PRO A 160 14.12 -9.60 -2.52
CA PRO A 160 15.14 -9.54 -3.56
C PRO A 160 15.71 -10.93 -3.85
N ILE A 161 15.74 -11.32 -5.11
CA ILE A 161 16.36 -12.58 -5.52
C ILE A 161 17.87 -12.32 -5.59
N PRO A 162 18.71 -13.09 -4.88
CA PRO A 162 20.16 -13.00 -5.05
C PRO A 162 20.52 -13.28 -6.50
N VAL A 163 21.30 -12.40 -7.13
CA VAL A 163 21.90 -12.69 -8.43
C VAL A 163 22.94 -13.75 -8.19
N CYS A 164 22.71 -14.96 -8.68
CA CYS A 164 23.76 -15.99 -8.76
C CYS A 164 24.80 -15.50 -9.75
N THR A 165 25.96 -15.12 -9.24
CA THR A 165 27.19 -14.86 -10.01
C THR A 165 27.85 -16.17 -10.37
#